data_10c9e78b911818f4680c0f7f6a4e9f0c
#
_entry.id   10c9e78b911818f4680c0f7f6a4e9f0c
#
_cell.length_a   1.000
_cell.length_b   1.000
_cell.length_c   1.000
_cell.angle_alpha   90.00
_cell.angle_beta   90.00
_cell.angle_gamma   90.00
#
_symmetry.space_group_name_H-M   'P 1'
#
loop_
_entity.id
_entity.type
_entity.pdbx_description
1 polymer ?
#
loop_
_entity_poly.entity_id
_entity_poly.type
_entity_poly.pdbx_seq_one_letter_code
_entity_poly.pdbx_strand_id
1 'polypeptide(L)'
;SGVERQINFGKRTLYRVFNDPEFKTGGRFYGGWWQEIPKQYRHRILIDGKQTVEFDYSNLHPTFLYLQEGLNLQDDAYEGIVGTAARNNNAPEIINRGTVKVALNAMLNASKPLSRPPGGFNKRGSQCTWREMTAAIEERHKPIAHHFHTNVGLKLQLLDSQIAGLVMLKFVRQGYPV
;
A
#
# COMPACT_ATOMS: atom_id res chain seq x y z
N SER A 1 -4.08 -3.73 -28.28
CA SER A 1 -5.08 -4.79 -28.23
C SER A 1 -5.80 -4.70 -26.90
N GLY A 2 -7.06 -4.16 -26.92
CA GLY A 2 -7.91 -4.10 -25.76
C GLY A 2 -8.42 -5.50 -25.43
N VAL A 3 -8.03 -6.04 -24.29
CA VAL A 3 -8.65 -7.24 -23.76
C VAL A 3 -10.03 -6.81 -23.23
N GLU A 4 -11.12 -7.24 -23.88
CA GLU A 4 -12.45 -7.10 -23.34
C GLU A 4 -12.54 -7.84 -22.01
N ARG A 5 -12.84 -7.09 -20.94
CA ARG A 5 -13.02 -7.65 -19.61
C ARG A 5 -14.50 -7.64 -19.29
N GLN A 6 -15.10 -8.81 -19.16
CA GLN A 6 -16.48 -8.93 -18.71
C GLN A 6 -16.54 -8.72 -17.19
N ILE A 7 -17.42 -7.80 -16.76
CA ILE A 7 -17.63 -7.51 -15.34
C ILE A 7 -18.99 -8.11 -14.93
N ASN A 8 -18.98 -8.96 -13.91
CA ASN A 8 -20.20 -9.53 -13.36
C ASN A 8 -20.83 -8.62 -12.31
N PHE A 9 -21.77 -7.78 -12.72
CA PHE A 9 -22.51 -6.87 -11.84
C PHE A 9 -23.38 -7.57 -10.78
N GLY A 10 -23.57 -8.89 -10.85
CA GLY A 10 -24.25 -9.68 -9.83
C GLY A 10 -23.40 -9.89 -8.57
N LYS A 11 -22.09 -9.66 -8.63
CA LYS A 11 -21.17 -9.73 -7.46
C LYS A 11 -21.35 -8.52 -6.56
N ARG A 12 -22.26 -8.58 -5.60
CA ARG A 12 -22.65 -7.48 -4.70
C ARG A 12 -22.31 -7.74 -3.24
N THR A 13 -21.69 -8.87 -2.94
CA THR A 13 -21.29 -9.25 -1.58
C THR A 13 -19.80 -9.20 -1.42
N LEU A 14 -19.35 -8.74 -0.25
CA LEU A 14 -17.95 -8.76 0.13
C LEU A 14 -17.68 -9.93 1.08
N TYR A 15 -16.52 -10.54 0.92
CA TYR A 15 -15.97 -11.49 1.88
C TYR A 15 -14.56 -11.07 2.28
N ARG A 16 -14.10 -11.56 3.43
CA ARG A 16 -12.74 -11.27 3.91
C ARG A 16 -11.85 -12.50 3.73
N VAL A 17 -10.59 -12.25 3.38
CA VAL A 17 -9.57 -13.30 3.25
C VAL A 17 -8.50 -13.09 4.31
N PHE A 18 -8.36 -14.05 5.20
CA PHE A 18 -7.35 -14.05 6.26
C PHE A 18 -6.21 -15.00 5.90
N ASN A 19 -5.02 -14.72 6.42
CA ASN A 19 -3.82 -15.49 6.16
C ASN A 19 -3.52 -16.54 7.26
N ASP A 20 -4.32 -16.53 8.32
CA ASP A 20 -4.21 -17.50 9.43
C ASP A 20 -5.60 -17.90 9.94
N PRO A 21 -5.73 -19.10 10.55
CA PRO A 21 -7.02 -19.63 11.03
C PRO A 21 -7.58 -18.86 12.24
N GLU A 22 -6.77 -18.06 12.92
CA GLU A 22 -7.18 -17.27 14.09
C GLU A 22 -7.66 -15.85 13.69
N PHE A 23 -7.72 -15.52 12.39
CA PHE A 23 -8.13 -14.24 11.84
C PHE A 23 -7.28 -13.04 12.32
N LYS A 24 -6.00 -13.27 12.60
CA LYS A 24 -5.07 -12.26 13.15
C LYS A 24 -4.23 -11.55 12.08
N THR A 25 -4.29 -12.01 10.82
CA THR A 25 -3.52 -11.43 9.71
C THR A 25 -4.32 -11.41 8.41
N GLY A 26 -4.09 -10.39 7.57
CA GLY A 26 -4.81 -10.20 6.31
C GLY A 26 -6.17 -9.55 6.52
N GLY A 27 -7.23 -10.24 6.15
CA GLY A 27 -8.63 -9.80 6.37
C GLY A 27 -9.15 -8.74 5.41
N ARG A 28 -8.49 -8.52 4.27
CA ARG A 28 -8.97 -7.60 3.23
C ARG A 28 -10.29 -8.06 2.63
N PHE A 29 -11.10 -7.10 2.21
CA PHE A 29 -12.39 -7.33 1.55
C PHE A 29 -12.22 -7.58 0.06
N TYR A 30 -12.92 -8.59 -0.44
CA TYR A 30 -12.95 -9.00 -1.84
C TYR A 30 -14.38 -9.35 -2.27
N GLY A 31 -14.61 -9.41 -3.58
CA GLY A 31 -15.83 -9.97 -4.17
C GLY A 31 -16.78 -8.95 -4.82
N GLY A 32 -16.64 -7.66 -4.52
CA GLY A 32 -17.47 -6.63 -5.15
C GLY A 32 -17.10 -6.40 -6.62
N TRP A 33 -18.11 -6.32 -7.51
CA TRP A 33 -17.90 -6.05 -8.94
C TRP A 33 -17.11 -4.75 -9.19
N TRP A 34 -17.26 -3.73 -8.33
CA TRP A 34 -16.55 -2.46 -8.43
C TRP A 34 -15.04 -2.60 -8.24
N GLN A 35 -14.58 -3.63 -7.55
CA GLN A 35 -13.15 -3.93 -7.39
C GLN A 35 -12.53 -4.46 -8.70
N GLU A 36 -13.33 -5.04 -9.59
CA GLU A 36 -12.88 -5.57 -10.88
C GLU A 36 -12.76 -4.46 -11.94
N ILE A 37 -13.35 -3.27 -11.71
CA ILE A 37 -13.29 -2.15 -12.65
C ILE A 37 -11.87 -1.58 -12.69
N PRO A 38 -11.24 -1.47 -13.88
CA PRO A 38 -9.95 -0.81 -14.01
C PRO A 38 -10.01 0.64 -13.49
N LYS A 39 -8.94 1.09 -12.83
CA LYS A 39 -8.87 2.38 -12.14
C LYS A 39 -9.35 3.55 -13.00
N GLN A 40 -8.97 3.59 -14.28
CA GLN A 40 -9.35 4.66 -15.21
C GLN A 40 -10.86 4.78 -15.48
N TYR A 41 -11.65 3.75 -15.13
CA TYR A 41 -13.10 3.75 -15.33
C TYR A 41 -13.91 3.86 -14.03
N ARG A 42 -13.28 3.84 -12.85
CA ARG A 42 -13.97 3.87 -11.55
C ARG A 42 -14.76 5.16 -11.34
N HIS A 43 -14.31 6.28 -11.90
CA HIS A 43 -15.02 7.55 -11.87
C HIS A 43 -16.40 7.51 -12.57
N ARG A 44 -16.70 6.45 -13.34
CA ARG A 44 -17.99 6.22 -14.01
C ARG A 44 -18.98 5.44 -13.15
N ILE A 45 -18.57 4.97 -11.98
CA ILE A 45 -19.47 4.30 -11.04
C ILE A 45 -20.43 5.35 -10.49
N LEU A 46 -21.71 5.04 -10.53
CA LEU A 46 -22.76 5.87 -9.94
C LEU A 46 -23.39 5.12 -8.76
N ILE A 47 -23.72 5.85 -7.69
CA ILE A 47 -24.52 5.37 -6.57
C ILE A 47 -25.80 6.23 -6.56
N ASP A 48 -26.95 5.61 -6.75
CA ASP A 48 -28.24 6.29 -6.85
C ASP A 48 -28.25 7.45 -7.88
N GLY A 49 -27.59 7.21 -9.04
CA GLY A 49 -27.47 8.19 -10.10
C GLY A 49 -26.46 9.33 -9.84
N LYS A 50 -25.80 9.32 -8.67
CA LYS A 50 -24.81 10.33 -8.28
C LYS A 50 -23.38 9.82 -8.55
N GLN A 51 -22.54 10.73 -8.97
CA GLN A 51 -21.12 10.44 -9.21
C GLN A 51 -20.40 10.08 -7.92
N THR A 52 -19.53 9.07 -8.00
CA THR A 52 -18.70 8.64 -6.86
C THR A 52 -17.38 9.38 -6.82
N VAL A 53 -16.82 9.50 -5.62
CA VAL A 53 -15.47 9.99 -5.37
C VAL A 53 -14.69 8.88 -4.69
N GLU A 54 -13.49 8.58 -5.20
CA GLU A 54 -12.59 7.60 -4.60
C GLU A 54 -11.66 8.31 -3.61
N PHE A 55 -11.75 7.96 -2.33
CA PHE A 55 -10.81 8.38 -1.32
C PHE A 55 -9.85 7.24 -0.98
N ASP A 56 -8.58 7.55 -0.84
CA ASP A 56 -7.56 6.60 -0.43
C ASP A 56 -6.70 7.20 0.69
N TYR A 57 -6.29 6.38 1.66
CA TYR A 57 -5.36 6.79 2.69
C TYR A 57 -3.94 6.75 2.14
N SER A 58 -3.29 7.91 2.10
CA SER A 58 -1.86 7.95 1.78
C SER A 58 -1.03 7.45 2.96
N ASN A 59 0.04 6.71 2.68
CA ASN A 59 1.02 6.28 3.70
C ASN A 59 0.45 5.44 4.87
N LEU A 60 -0.70 4.79 4.72
CA LEU A 60 -1.44 4.17 5.83
C LEU A 60 -0.57 3.21 6.66
N HIS A 61 0.15 2.29 6.01
CA HIS A 61 1.00 1.32 6.71
C HIS A 61 2.16 1.97 7.46
N PRO A 62 2.99 2.84 6.86
CA PRO A 62 3.98 3.60 7.61
C PRO A 62 3.37 4.42 8.75
N THR A 63 2.24 5.08 8.52
CA THR A 63 1.55 5.86 9.56
C THR A 63 1.20 4.99 10.77
N PHE A 64 0.67 3.80 10.57
CA PHE A 64 0.39 2.87 11.67
C PHE A 64 1.64 2.53 12.49
N LEU A 65 2.77 2.27 11.82
CA LEU A 65 4.01 1.94 12.49
C LEU A 65 4.54 3.13 13.30
N TYR A 66 4.52 4.33 12.75
CA TYR A 66 4.91 5.54 13.49
C TYR A 66 4.02 5.77 14.72
N LEU A 67 2.70 5.57 14.58
CA LEU A 67 1.77 5.69 15.72
C LEU A 67 2.03 4.62 16.79
N GLN A 68 2.42 3.40 16.43
CA GLN A 68 2.81 2.37 17.39
C GLN A 68 4.06 2.76 18.21
N GLU A 69 4.96 3.54 17.62
CA GLU A 69 6.12 4.12 18.32
C GLU A 69 5.80 5.43 19.06
N GLY A 70 4.52 5.83 19.13
CA GLY A 70 4.10 7.09 19.76
C GLY A 70 4.50 8.33 18.95
N LEU A 71 4.80 8.18 17.68
CA LEU A 71 5.25 9.24 16.77
C LEU A 71 4.21 9.53 15.69
N ASN A 72 4.29 10.73 15.11
CA ASN A 72 3.51 11.09 13.92
C ASN A 72 4.41 11.12 12.70
N LEU A 73 3.96 10.50 11.62
CA LEU A 73 4.60 10.64 10.31
C LEU A 73 4.27 12.05 9.78
N GLN A 74 5.28 12.91 9.64
CA GLN A 74 5.08 14.32 9.26
C GLN A 74 4.89 14.52 7.76
N ASP A 75 5.60 13.72 6.94
CA ASP A 75 5.69 13.88 5.50
C ASP A 75 5.29 12.60 4.76
N ASP A 76 5.28 12.64 3.42
CA ASP A 76 5.08 11.44 2.61
C ASP A 76 6.20 10.43 2.86
N ALA A 77 5.83 9.20 3.25
CA ALA A 77 6.77 8.13 3.58
C ALA A 77 7.67 7.72 2.41
N TYR A 78 7.28 8.04 1.20
CA TYR A 78 7.95 7.57 -0.01
C TYR A 78 8.73 8.67 -0.74
N GLU A 79 8.65 9.92 -0.26
CA GLU A 79 9.34 11.08 -0.82
C GLU A 79 10.60 11.44 -0.04
N GLY A 80 11.47 12.22 -0.68
CA GLY A 80 12.70 12.74 -0.06
C GLY A 80 13.78 11.69 0.20
N ILE A 81 13.62 10.46 -0.28
CA ILE A 81 14.66 9.43 -0.19
C ILE A 81 15.67 9.67 -1.28
N VAL A 82 16.90 9.93 -0.85
CA VAL A 82 18.04 10.25 -1.71
C VAL A 82 18.90 9.02 -1.88
N GLY A 83 19.15 8.63 -3.12
CA GLY A 83 20.08 7.56 -3.44
C GLY A 83 21.53 7.99 -3.15
N THR A 84 22.32 7.06 -2.62
CA THR A 84 23.75 7.27 -2.38
C THR A 84 24.58 7.18 -3.66
N ALA A 85 24.00 7.42 -4.82
CA ALA A 85 24.64 7.31 -6.12
C ALA A 85 25.75 8.36 -6.35
N ALA A 86 26.69 8.44 -5.41
CA ALA A 86 27.96 9.14 -5.57
C ALA A 86 28.96 8.34 -6.46
N ARG A 87 28.47 7.59 -7.47
CA ARG A 87 29.39 6.83 -8.33
C ARG A 87 30.06 7.65 -9.41
N ASN A 88 29.58 8.85 -9.74
CA ASN A 88 30.11 9.64 -10.85
C ASN A 88 30.11 11.16 -10.57
N ASN A 89 30.44 11.64 -9.38
CA ASN A 89 30.46 13.08 -9.05
C ASN A 89 29.16 13.85 -9.33
N ASN A 90 28.06 13.18 -9.54
CA ASN A 90 26.76 13.81 -9.75
C ASN A 90 26.09 14.09 -8.40
N ALA A 91 25.30 15.17 -8.35
CA ALA A 91 24.48 15.49 -7.18
C ALA A 91 23.59 14.30 -6.79
N PRO A 92 23.33 14.08 -5.49
CA PRO A 92 22.43 13.03 -5.03
C PRO A 92 21.04 13.23 -5.67
N GLU A 93 20.54 12.20 -6.33
CA GLU A 93 19.26 12.25 -7.03
C GLU A 93 18.13 11.71 -6.16
N ILE A 94 17.00 12.42 -6.16
CA ILE A 94 15.78 11.99 -5.43
C ILE A 94 15.21 10.78 -6.16
N ILE A 95 15.02 9.70 -5.42
CA ILE A 95 14.48 8.47 -5.97
C ILE A 95 12.98 8.61 -6.23
N ASN A 96 12.52 8.10 -7.36
CA ASN A 96 11.11 8.13 -7.73
C ASN A 96 10.22 7.51 -6.64
N ARG A 97 9.21 8.26 -6.19
CA ARG A 97 8.25 7.87 -5.15
C ARG A 97 7.64 6.48 -5.35
N GLY A 98 7.26 6.14 -6.57
CA GLY A 98 6.67 4.83 -6.90
C GLY A 98 7.65 3.68 -6.65
N THR A 99 8.93 3.88 -6.97
CA THR A 99 9.99 2.89 -6.74
C THR A 99 10.23 2.69 -5.24
N VAL A 100 10.26 3.77 -4.46
CA VAL A 100 10.38 3.72 -2.99
C VAL A 100 9.19 2.99 -2.38
N LYS A 101 7.96 3.28 -2.83
CA LYS A 101 6.74 2.59 -2.37
C LYS A 101 6.81 1.07 -2.60
N VAL A 102 7.28 0.63 -3.76
CA VAL A 102 7.48 -0.80 -4.06
C VAL A 102 8.51 -1.41 -3.11
N ALA A 103 9.63 -0.72 -2.87
CA ALA A 103 10.69 -1.19 -2.00
C ALA A 103 10.24 -1.29 -0.54
N LEU A 104 9.65 -0.22 0.02
CA LEU A 104 9.17 -0.22 1.40
C LEU A 104 8.08 -1.28 1.63
N ASN A 105 7.12 -1.41 0.72
CA ASN A 105 6.11 -2.46 0.83
C ASN A 105 6.73 -3.86 0.81
N ALA A 106 7.76 -4.11 0.01
CA ALA A 106 8.47 -5.38 0.01
C ALA A 106 9.18 -5.63 1.35
N MET A 107 9.80 -4.61 1.94
CA MET A 107 10.46 -4.71 3.26
C MET A 107 9.44 -5.01 4.38
N LEU A 108 8.25 -4.41 4.34
CA LEU A 108 7.18 -4.65 5.33
C LEU A 108 6.59 -6.06 5.23
N ASN A 109 6.52 -6.63 4.02
CA ASN A 109 5.92 -7.95 3.77
C ASN A 109 6.94 -9.11 3.79
N ALA A 110 8.22 -8.83 3.85
CA ALA A 110 9.26 -9.86 3.94
C ALA A 110 9.44 -10.34 5.38
N SER A 111 9.70 -11.64 5.58
CA SER A 111 10.06 -12.23 6.89
C SER A 111 11.55 -12.25 7.16
N LYS A 112 12.36 -11.82 6.20
CA LYS A 112 13.82 -11.68 6.28
C LYS A 112 14.30 -10.67 5.23
N PRO A 113 15.50 -10.09 5.37
CA PRO A 113 16.07 -9.20 4.37
C PRO A 113 16.10 -9.82 2.98
N LEU A 114 15.62 -9.07 1.99
CA LEU A 114 15.58 -9.52 0.61
C LEU A 114 16.94 -9.32 -0.06
N SER A 115 17.51 -10.38 -0.60
CA SER A 115 18.78 -10.33 -1.35
C SER A 115 18.62 -9.73 -2.76
N ARG A 116 17.39 -9.70 -3.27
CA ARG A 116 17.06 -9.18 -4.61
C ARG A 116 15.83 -8.27 -4.54
N PRO A 117 15.73 -7.29 -5.44
CA PRO A 117 14.54 -6.44 -5.51
C PRO A 117 13.30 -7.26 -5.90
N PRO A 118 12.11 -6.84 -5.42
CA PRO A 118 10.85 -7.45 -5.80
C PRO A 118 10.50 -7.18 -7.26
N GLY A 119 9.50 -7.91 -7.80
CA GLY A 119 8.88 -7.58 -9.07
C GLY A 119 8.32 -6.16 -9.05
N GLY A 120 8.43 -5.45 -10.17
CA GLY A 120 8.00 -4.05 -10.28
C GLY A 120 9.03 -3.01 -9.80
N PHE A 121 10.17 -3.43 -9.24
CA PHE A 121 11.25 -2.52 -8.93
C PHE A 121 11.96 -2.06 -10.21
N ASN A 122 11.91 -0.77 -10.49
CA ASN A 122 12.53 -0.20 -11.68
C ASN A 122 14.01 0.13 -11.44
N LYS A 123 14.90 -0.80 -11.77
CA LYS A 123 16.36 -0.60 -11.63
C LYS A 123 16.92 0.56 -12.45
N ARG A 124 16.36 0.81 -13.63
CA ARG A 124 16.86 1.88 -14.53
C ARG A 124 16.41 3.26 -14.07
N GLY A 125 15.22 3.35 -13.49
CA GLY A 125 14.66 4.61 -12.99
C GLY A 125 15.04 4.95 -11.55
N SER A 126 15.66 3.99 -10.80
CA SER A 126 16.05 4.24 -9.41
C SER A 126 17.45 4.80 -9.26
N GLN A 127 18.30 4.66 -10.27
CA GLN A 127 19.73 5.03 -10.28
C GLN A 127 20.54 4.53 -9.08
N CYS A 128 20.00 3.59 -8.29
CA CYS A 128 20.61 2.99 -7.13
C CYS A 128 20.47 1.47 -7.13
N THR A 129 21.35 0.79 -6.41
CA THR A 129 21.25 -0.64 -6.17
C THR A 129 20.13 -0.94 -5.16
N TRP A 130 19.68 -2.19 -5.12
CA TRP A 130 18.71 -2.64 -4.12
C TRP A 130 19.21 -2.39 -2.67
N ARG A 131 20.49 -2.67 -2.42
CA ARG A 131 21.11 -2.46 -1.10
C ARG A 131 21.14 -0.99 -0.69
N GLU A 132 21.45 -0.11 -1.62
CA GLU A 132 21.42 1.35 -1.37
C GLU A 132 20.01 1.84 -1.10
N MET A 133 19.03 1.35 -1.86
CA MET A 133 17.62 1.68 -1.66
C MET A 133 17.12 1.27 -0.27
N THR A 134 17.36 0.03 0.15
CA THR A 134 16.93 -0.44 1.46
C THR A 134 17.60 0.31 2.60
N ALA A 135 18.91 0.58 2.50
CA ALA A 135 19.64 1.36 3.49
C ALA A 135 19.11 2.81 3.60
N ALA A 136 18.80 3.45 2.48
CA ALA A 136 18.24 4.80 2.47
C ALA A 136 16.81 4.84 3.08
N ILE A 137 16.00 3.81 2.84
CA ILE A 137 14.69 3.65 3.47
C ILE A 137 14.84 3.43 4.98
N GLU A 138 15.75 2.56 5.42
CA GLU A 138 16.01 2.29 6.84
C GLU A 138 16.46 3.55 7.57
N GLU A 139 17.36 4.33 6.98
CA GLU A 139 17.82 5.59 7.57
C GLU A 139 16.69 6.63 7.66
N ARG A 140 15.91 6.81 6.59
CA ARG A 140 14.76 7.74 6.57
C ARG A 140 13.70 7.36 7.61
N HIS A 141 13.50 6.06 7.81
CA HIS A 141 12.48 5.52 8.70
C HIS A 141 13.06 4.86 9.95
N LYS A 142 14.20 5.36 10.42
CA LYS A 142 14.92 4.80 11.59
C LYS A 142 14.02 4.46 12.80
N PRO A 143 13.03 5.28 13.18
CA PRO A 143 12.14 4.95 14.29
C PRO A 143 11.35 3.65 14.12
N ILE A 144 11.04 3.27 12.89
CA ILE A 144 10.24 2.08 12.59
C ILE A 144 11.02 0.98 11.86
N ALA A 145 12.32 1.15 11.66
CA ALA A 145 13.15 0.23 10.87
C ALA A 145 13.16 -1.20 11.44
N HIS A 146 13.01 -1.36 12.75
CA HIS A 146 12.94 -2.67 13.41
C HIS A 146 11.69 -3.49 13.04
N HIS A 147 10.66 -2.88 12.47
CA HIS A 147 9.51 -3.58 11.91
C HIS A 147 9.76 -4.13 10.51
N PHE A 148 10.80 -3.67 9.82
CA PHE A 148 11.12 -4.16 8.47
C PHE A 148 11.58 -5.62 8.53
N HIS A 149 11.24 -6.36 7.49
CA HIS A 149 11.58 -7.79 7.36
C HIS A 149 11.03 -8.70 8.47
N THR A 150 9.95 -8.27 9.14
CA THR A 150 9.26 -9.04 10.19
C THR A 150 7.89 -9.57 9.73
N ASN A 151 7.57 -9.43 8.44
CA ASN A 151 6.25 -9.76 7.89
C ASN A 151 5.09 -8.97 8.53
N VAL A 152 5.39 -7.76 9.04
CA VAL A 152 4.40 -6.90 9.70
C VAL A 152 3.27 -6.47 8.75
N GLY A 153 3.51 -6.47 7.44
CA GLY A 153 2.55 -6.05 6.43
C GLY A 153 1.20 -6.77 6.53
N LEU A 154 1.18 -8.06 6.91
CA LEU A 154 -0.08 -8.80 7.09
C LEU A 154 -0.89 -8.31 8.30
N LYS A 155 -0.22 -7.91 9.39
CA LYS A 155 -0.87 -7.30 10.56
C LYS A 155 -1.42 -5.90 10.21
N LEU A 156 -0.66 -5.12 9.45
CA LEU A 156 -1.10 -3.81 8.97
C LEU A 156 -2.30 -3.92 8.02
N GLN A 157 -2.36 -4.96 7.19
CA GLN A 157 -3.54 -5.26 6.37
C GLN A 157 -4.77 -5.58 7.22
N LEU A 158 -4.61 -6.23 8.37
CA LEU A 158 -5.71 -6.47 9.29
C LEU A 158 -6.26 -5.16 9.86
N LEU A 159 -5.39 -4.27 10.35
CA LEU A 159 -5.78 -2.95 10.86
C LEU A 159 -6.51 -2.12 9.79
N ASP A 160 -5.96 -2.06 8.58
CA ASP A 160 -6.59 -1.41 7.43
C ASP A 160 -8.00 -1.95 7.19
N SER A 161 -8.17 -3.27 7.13
CA SER A 161 -9.45 -3.90 6.89
C SER A 161 -10.46 -3.72 8.05
N GLN A 162 -9.98 -3.59 9.29
CA GLN A 162 -10.82 -3.27 10.45
C GLN A 162 -11.38 -1.84 10.34
N ILE A 163 -10.54 -0.88 9.97
CA ILE A 163 -10.97 0.51 9.73
C ILE A 163 -11.98 0.55 8.57
N ALA A 164 -11.68 -0.10 7.45
CA ALA A 164 -12.61 -0.19 6.33
C ALA A 164 -13.97 -0.79 6.75
N GLY A 165 -13.95 -1.85 7.57
CA GLY A 165 -15.17 -2.46 8.13
C GLY A 165 -15.98 -1.49 9.00
N LEU A 166 -15.32 -0.72 9.86
CA LEU A 166 -15.98 0.29 10.70
C LEU A 166 -16.61 1.41 9.85
N VAL A 167 -15.89 1.89 8.84
CA VAL A 167 -16.37 2.91 7.90
C VAL A 167 -17.61 2.40 7.16
N MET A 168 -17.54 1.21 6.57
CA MET A 168 -18.67 0.60 5.87
C MET A 168 -19.89 0.43 6.78
N LEU A 169 -19.70 -0.10 7.99
CA LEU A 169 -20.78 -0.25 8.97
C LEU A 169 -21.44 1.08 9.35
N LYS A 170 -20.64 2.14 9.48
CA LYS A 170 -21.16 3.49 9.75
C LYS A 170 -22.06 3.97 8.61
N PHE A 171 -21.64 3.80 7.35
CA PHE A 171 -22.45 4.19 6.20
C PHE A 171 -23.73 3.35 6.08
N VAL A 172 -23.63 2.03 6.24
CA VAL A 172 -24.83 1.14 6.22
C VAL A 172 -25.86 1.56 7.28
N ARG A 173 -25.41 1.87 8.51
CA ARG A 173 -26.30 2.35 9.59
C ARG A 173 -26.97 3.69 9.27
N GLN A 174 -26.40 4.48 8.39
CA GLN A 174 -26.95 5.74 7.91
C GLN A 174 -27.82 5.56 6.64
N GLY A 175 -28.02 4.32 6.18
CA GLY A 175 -28.79 4.01 4.97
C GLY A 175 -28.05 4.22 3.66
N TYR A 176 -26.73 4.43 3.69
CA TYR A 176 -25.94 4.53 2.46
C TYR A 176 -25.49 3.15 1.97
N PRO A 177 -25.51 2.91 0.65
CA PRO A 177 -24.92 1.71 0.06
C PRO A 177 -23.39 1.74 0.18
N VAL A 178 -22.77 0.60 0.38
CA VAL A 178 -21.30 0.40 0.52
C VAL A 178 -20.84 -0.79 -0.32
#